data_7f0f7e548ae87aa5db8c1234ecf776d2
#
_entry.id   7f0f7e548ae87aa5db8c1234ecf776d2
#
_cell.length_a   1.000
_cell.length_b   1.000
_cell.length_c   1.000
_cell.angle_alpha   90.00
_cell.angle_beta   90.00
_cell.angle_gamma   90.00
#
_symmetry.space_group_name_H-M   'P 1'
#
loop_
_entity.id
_entity.type
_entity.pdbx_description
1 polymer ?
#
loop_
_entity_poly.entity_id
_entity_poly.type
_entity_poly.pdbx_seq_one_letter_code
_entity_poly.pdbx_strand_id
1 'polypeptide(L)'
;MKVCDIPYQRCDVETVKKAYEKCIESIKNAKSADEVLAARKELLSVTEELNTESALSYMRWSCNTKDEFYKGEKEYYEQNAPLLSGVQIAYMQAMLSTPYRAEVEKRLPVTVYKNYEVSLKALDERIVPDLQEESAIVNEYAQFMSEFTVDFRGEKMPLTILRRYMEDGDRETRKEAFDALGKVFEENSEILDGTFDRLVKVRDRMAKKMGYKDFVELGYYRMGRLCYDREKVEKFRQNVLKDIVPVVSRIRTARAKSMGIDDMKLYDYGVCFADGDPTPILNAEQMFEKGREMYHEMSKETGEFIDMMIENDAFDVMSREGKWGGGYCTEFAKYKQPFILANFNGTSGDVDVLTHE
;
A
#
# COMPACT_ATOMS: atom_id res chain seq x y z
N MET A 1 7.47 13.14 19.13
CA MET A 1 6.69 14.24 18.45
C MET A 1 5.44 13.61 17.92
N LYS A 2 4.27 14.17 18.21
CA LYS A 2 3.01 13.62 17.68
C LYS A 2 2.97 13.74 16.15
N VAL A 3 2.37 12.76 15.50
CA VAL A 3 2.28 12.74 14.02
C VAL A 3 1.53 13.97 13.48
N CYS A 4 0.48 14.42 14.18
CA CYS A 4 -0.26 15.63 13.80
C CYS A 4 0.58 16.91 13.87
N ASP A 5 1.62 16.97 14.72
CA ASP A 5 2.50 18.14 14.92
C ASP A 5 3.68 18.17 13.94
N ILE A 6 3.88 17.13 13.15
CA ILE A 6 4.95 17.12 12.14
C ILE A 6 4.66 18.24 11.13
N PRO A 7 5.56 19.23 10.98
CA PRO A 7 5.35 20.30 10.01
C PRO A 7 5.37 19.74 8.59
N TYR A 8 4.50 20.27 7.74
CA TYR A 8 4.46 19.95 6.31
C TYR A 8 5.01 21.14 5.50
N GLN A 9 5.92 20.83 4.60
CA GLN A 9 6.42 21.80 3.63
C GLN A 9 6.60 21.11 2.28
N ARG A 10 5.89 21.57 1.25
CA ARG A 10 6.04 21.02 -0.10
C ARG A 10 7.52 20.98 -0.51
N CYS A 11 8.02 19.80 -0.83
CA CYS A 11 9.35 19.61 -1.40
C CYS A 11 9.31 19.94 -2.91
N ASP A 12 10.16 20.85 -3.34
CA ASP A 12 10.26 21.22 -4.75
C ASP A 12 11.01 20.15 -5.55
N VAL A 13 10.32 19.51 -6.50
CA VAL A 13 10.87 18.44 -7.33
C VAL A 13 12.07 18.89 -8.18
N GLU A 14 12.13 20.14 -8.61
CA GLU A 14 13.28 20.68 -9.34
C GLU A 14 14.54 20.75 -8.45
N THR A 15 14.38 21.02 -7.17
CA THR A 15 15.47 20.98 -6.18
C THR A 15 15.99 19.55 -6.03
N VAL A 16 15.11 18.57 -5.96
CA VAL A 16 15.48 17.13 -5.92
C VAL A 16 16.22 16.73 -7.19
N LYS A 17 15.75 17.14 -8.36
CA LYS A 17 16.40 16.89 -9.64
C LYS A 17 17.84 17.41 -9.66
N LYS A 18 18.07 18.65 -9.23
CA LYS A 18 19.41 19.22 -9.12
C LYS A 18 20.31 18.45 -8.15
N ALA A 19 19.74 17.91 -7.07
CA ALA A 19 20.50 17.05 -6.13
C ALA A 19 20.95 15.74 -6.80
N TYR A 20 20.09 15.11 -7.62
CA TYR A 20 20.47 13.97 -8.43
C TYR A 20 21.59 14.32 -9.42
N GLU A 21 21.46 15.42 -10.18
CA GLU A 21 22.45 15.88 -11.15
C GLU A 21 23.83 16.11 -10.47
N LYS A 22 23.84 16.80 -9.32
CA LYS A 22 25.05 17.00 -8.52
C LYS A 22 25.66 15.67 -8.08
N CYS A 23 24.85 14.74 -7.59
CA CYS A 23 25.31 13.42 -7.15
C CYS A 23 25.94 12.63 -8.30
N ILE A 24 25.29 12.61 -9.47
CA ILE A 24 25.78 11.93 -10.67
C ILE A 24 27.14 12.50 -11.10
N GLU A 25 27.30 13.81 -11.11
CA GLU A 25 28.58 14.47 -11.40
C GLU A 25 29.66 14.09 -10.39
N SER A 26 29.32 14.10 -9.09
CA SER A 26 30.23 13.71 -8.02
C SER A 26 30.68 12.25 -8.15
N ILE A 27 29.76 11.33 -8.49
CA ILE A 27 30.10 9.89 -8.72
C ILE A 27 31.03 9.73 -9.92
N LYS A 28 30.79 10.45 -11.02
CA LYS A 28 31.64 10.39 -12.24
C LYS A 28 33.04 10.91 -11.98
N ASN A 29 33.21 11.90 -11.13
CA ASN A 29 34.49 12.53 -10.80
C ASN A 29 35.18 11.94 -9.56
N ALA A 30 34.52 10.98 -8.86
CA ALA A 30 35.02 10.36 -7.64
C ALA A 30 36.37 9.66 -7.88
N LYS A 31 37.24 9.76 -6.88
CA LYS A 31 38.58 9.15 -6.87
C LYS A 31 38.68 7.97 -5.89
N SER A 32 37.61 7.68 -5.18
CA SER A 32 37.52 6.57 -4.21
C SER A 32 36.07 6.13 -3.98
N ALA A 33 35.90 4.95 -3.39
CA ALA A 33 34.61 4.45 -2.94
C ALA A 33 34.00 5.36 -1.84
N ASP A 34 34.82 5.97 -1.01
CA ASP A 34 34.38 6.90 0.03
C ASP A 34 33.68 8.13 -0.57
N GLU A 35 34.25 8.70 -1.64
CA GLU A 35 33.64 9.84 -2.34
C GLU A 35 32.29 9.46 -2.99
N VAL A 36 32.18 8.26 -3.59
CA VAL A 36 30.92 7.76 -4.13
C VAL A 36 29.87 7.61 -3.04
N LEU A 37 30.24 7.04 -1.88
CA LEU A 37 29.33 6.86 -0.76
C LEU A 37 28.92 8.19 -0.12
N ALA A 38 29.84 9.17 -0.05
CA ALA A 38 29.53 10.51 0.43
C ALA A 38 28.50 11.21 -0.48
N ALA A 39 28.71 11.18 -1.81
CA ALA A 39 27.77 11.75 -2.77
C ALA A 39 26.38 11.07 -2.67
N ARG A 40 26.35 9.75 -2.53
CA ARG A 40 25.10 9.01 -2.30
C ARG A 40 24.42 9.44 -1.00
N LYS A 41 25.15 9.61 0.09
CA LYS A 41 24.61 10.02 1.39
C LYS A 41 23.95 11.41 1.33
N GLU A 42 24.59 12.36 0.64
CA GLU A 42 24.01 13.70 0.42
C GLU A 42 22.67 13.60 -0.35
N LEU A 43 22.62 12.80 -1.42
CA LEU A 43 21.40 12.59 -2.17
C LEU A 43 20.30 11.95 -1.34
N LEU A 44 20.64 10.92 -0.53
CA LEU A 44 19.66 10.26 0.35
C LEU A 44 18.98 11.24 1.30
N SER A 45 19.70 12.20 1.87
CA SER A 45 19.10 13.21 2.74
C SER A 45 18.03 14.04 2.04
N VAL A 46 18.24 14.39 0.76
CA VAL A 46 17.25 15.14 -0.03
C VAL A 46 16.06 14.24 -0.43
N THR A 47 16.33 12.99 -0.78
CA THR A 47 15.24 12.04 -1.13
C THR A 47 14.43 11.61 0.08
N GLU A 48 15.03 11.53 1.28
CA GLU A 48 14.32 11.33 2.54
C GLU A 48 13.34 12.47 2.85
N GLU A 49 13.71 13.72 2.54
CA GLU A 49 12.82 14.86 2.66
C GLU A 49 11.65 14.76 1.69
N LEU A 50 11.92 14.51 0.40
CA LEU A 50 10.86 14.29 -0.61
C LEU A 50 9.89 13.19 -0.19
N ASN A 51 10.43 12.03 0.26
CA ASN A 51 9.62 10.90 0.68
C ASN A 51 8.77 11.23 1.91
N THR A 52 9.34 11.94 2.89
CA THR A 52 8.63 12.36 4.09
C THR A 52 7.48 13.31 3.76
N GLU A 53 7.72 14.35 2.98
CA GLU A 53 6.68 15.34 2.64
C GLU A 53 5.59 14.73 1.74
N SER A 54 5.96 13.87 0.79
CA SER A 54 5.01 13.10 0.00
C SER A 54 4.16 12.17 0.86
N ALA A 55 4.77 11.44 1.80
CA ALA A 55 4.06 10.55 2.71
C ALA A 55 3.12 11.32 3.66
N LEU A 56 3.54 12.48 4.17
CA LEU A 56 2.70 13.36 5.00
C LEU A 56 1.48 13.87 4.22
N SER A 57 1.66 14.31 2.97
CA SER A 57 0.55 14.78 2.13
C SER A 57 -0.46 13.65 1.87
N TYR A 58 0.02 12.46 1.52
CA TYR A 58 -0.81 11.28 1.31
C TYR A 58 -1.54 10.85 2.57
N MET A 59 -0.84 10.77 3.70
CA MET A 59 -1.42 10.40 5.00
C MET A 59 -2.54 11.35 5.40
N ARG A 60 -2.32 12.65 5.33
CA ARG A 60 -3.33 13.65 5.73
C ARG A 60 -4.53 13.65 4.81
N TRP A 61 -4.30 13.50 3.49
CA TRP A 61 -5.39 13.28 2.55
C TRP A 61 -6.15 11.98 2.85
N SER A 62 -5.49 10.87 3.10
CA SER A 62 -6.16 9.59 3.36
C SER A 62 -6.95 9.56 4.67
N CYS A 63 -6.52 10.34 5.68
CA CYS A 63 -7.29 10.56 6.89
C CYS A 63 -8.54 11.40 6.66
N ASN A 64 -8.53 12.32 5.68
CA ASN A 64 -9.65 13.15 5.28
C ASN A 64 -9.58 13.48 3.78
N THR A 65 -10.21 12.65 2.96
CA THR A 65 -10.20 12.82 1.49
C THR A 65 -10.93 14.06 0.99
N LYS A 66 -11.70 14.74 1.89
CA LYS A 66 -12.40 16.00 1.64
C LYS A 66 -11.51 17.24 1.89
N ASP A 67 -10.28 17.06 2.36
CA ASP A 67 -9.33 18.15 2.55
C ASP A 67 -8.71 18.55 1.20
N GLU A 68 -9.18 19.64 0.62
CA GLU A 68 -8.76 20.13 -0.70
C GLU A 68 -7.28 20.56 -0.73
N PHE A 69 -6.70 20.99 0.41
CA PHE A 69 -5.29 21.37 0.46
C PHE A 69 -4.43 20.11 0.30
N TYR A 70 -4.62 19.08 1.15
CA TYR A 70 -3.82 17.85 1.06
C TYR A 70 -4.14 17.01 -0.16
N LYS A 71 -5.33 17.11 -0.73
CA LYS A 71 -5.66 16.57 -2.05
C LYS A 71 -4.75 17.18 -3.13
N GLY A 72 -4.66 18.50 -3.16
CA GLY A 72 -3.79 19.22 -4.11
C GLY A 72 -2.30 18.92 -3.89
N GLU A 73 -1.84 18.77 -2.64
CA GLU A 73 -0.45 18.44 -2.33
C GLU A 73 -0.10 17.02 -2.78
N LYS A 74 -0.98 16.05 -2.52
CA LYS A 74 -0.84 14.67 -3.01
C LYS A 74 -0.78 14.62 -4.53
N GLU A 75 -1.71 15.28 -5.22
CA GLU A 75 -1.74 15.38 -6.68
C GLU A 75 -0.45 16.02 -7.24
N TYR A 76 0.10 17.03 -6.56
CA TYR A 76 1.38 17.61 -6.92
C TYR A 76 2.50 16.57 -6.98
N TYR A 77 2.67 15.74 -5.94
CA TYR A 77 3.72 14.70 -5.95
C TYR A 77 3.46 13.65 -7.01
N GLU A 78 2.24 13.21 -7.19
CA GLU A 78 1.87 12.20 -8.18
C GLU A 78 2.12 12.64 -9.63
N GLN A 79 1.91 13.93 -9.91
CA GLN A 79 2.17 14.49 -11.23
C GLN A 79 3.66 14.79 -11.47
N ASN A 80 4.40 15.15 -10.43
CA ASN A 80 5.78 15.64 -10.58
C ASN A 80 6.84 14.58 -10.26
N ALA A 81 6.58 13.62 -9.34
CA ALA A 81 7.56 12.57 -9.06
C ALA A 81 7.97 11.75 -10.30
N PRO A 82 7.08 11.41 -11.25
CA PRO A 82 7.49 10.74 -12.50
C PRO A 82 8.50 11.53 -13.33
N LEU A 83 8.56 12.86 -13.22
CA LEU A 83 9.53 13.71 -13.93
C LEU A 83 10.98 13.48 -13.46
N LEU A 84 11.18 12.88 -12.30
CA LEU A 84 12.50 12.48 -11.79
C LEU A 84 13.05 11.22 -12.47
N SER A 85 12.24 10.49 -13.25
CA SER A 85 12.64 9.19 -13.83
C SER A 85 13.97 9.26 -14.61
N GLY A 86 14.19 10.30 -15.42
CA GLY A 86 15.42 10.47 -16.18
C GLY A 86 16.67 10.59 -15.31
N VAL A 87 16.63 11.44 -14.28
CA VAL A 87 17.77 11.60 -13.36
C VAL A 87 17.96 10.39 -12.44
N GLN A 88 16.88 9.69 -12.08
CA GLN A 88 16.95 8.43 -11.34
C GLN A 88 17.63 7.33 -12.14
N ILE A 89 17.26 7.18 -13.43
CA ILE A 89 17.93 6.27 -14.36
C ILE A 89 19.42 6.59 -14.47
N ALA A 90 19.75 7.86 -14.72
CA ALA A 90 21.14 8.31 -14.84
C ALA A 90 21.96 8.07 -13.56
N TYR A 91 21.36 8.29 -12.39
CA TYR A 91 21.99 7.98 -11.10
C TYR A 91 22.26 6.49 -10.94
N MET A 92 21.27 5.63 -11.18
CA MET A 92 21.46 4.18 -11.11
C MET A 92 22.54 3.69 -12.06
N GLN A 93 22.57 4.21 -13.29
CA GLN A 93 23.62 3.91 -14.26
C GLN A 93 25.00 4.37 -13.78
N ALA A 94 25.12 5.56 -13.17
CA ALA A 94 26.37 6.06 -12.61
C ALA A 94 26.85 5.15 -11.46
N MET A 95 25.97 4.72 -10.57
CA MET A 95 26.28 3.78 -9.49
C MET A 95 26.72 2.40 -10.01
N LEU A 96 26.09 1.91 -11.09
CA LEU A 96 26.42 0.60 -11.69
C LEU A 96 27.72 0.63 -12.49
N SER A 97 28.10 1.77 -13.07
CA SER A 97 29.26 1.93 -13.96
C SER A 97 30.50 2.52 -13.30
N THR A 98 30.41 2.97 -12.04
CA THR A 98 31.58 3.53 -11.35
C THR A 98 32.73 2.50 -11.26
N PRO A 99 34.01 2.91 -11.44
CA PRO A 99 35.17 2.03 -11.24
C PRO A 99 35.24 1.43 -9.83
N TYR A 100 34.61 2.10 -8.85
CA TYR A 100 34.60 1.70 -7.44
C TYR A 100 33.43 0.80 -7.06
N ARG A 101 32.61 0.34 -8.04
CA ARG A 101 31.41 -0.48 -7.81
C ARG A 101 31.65 -1.63 -6.82
N ALA A 102 32.69 -2.43 -7.07
CA ALA A 102 32.96 -3.63 -6.25
C ALA A 102 33.25 -3.32 -4.77
N GLU A 103 33.85 -2.18 -4.48
CA GLU A 103 34.13 -1.73 -3.12
C GLU A 103 32.88 -1.11 -2.46
N VAL A 104 32.16 -0.28 -3.19
CA VAL A 104 30.91 0.36 -2.75
C VAL A 104 29.84 -0.72 -2.45
N GLU A 105 29.69 -1.72 -3.30
CA GLU A 105 28.71 -2.79 -3.16
C GLU A 105 28.93 -3.62 -1.90
N LYS A 106 30.18 -3.86 -1.49
CA LYS A 106 30.51 -4.56 -0.22
C LYS A 106 30.12 -3.78 1.04
N ARG A 107 29.95 -2.47 0.92
CA ARG A 107 29.66 -1.56 2.04
C ARG A 107 28.19 -1.17 2.12
N LEU A 108 27.38 -1.61 1.17
CA LEU A 108 25.93 -1.38 1.11
C LEU A 108 25.18 -2.70 1.30
N PRO A 109 23.89 -2.65 1.72
CA PRO A 109 23.04 -3.84 1.72
C PRO A 109 23.00 -4.49 0.33
N VAL A 110 23.06 -5.82 0.30
CA VAL A 110 23.14 -6.63 -0.93
C VAL A 110 22.00 -6.35 -1.93
N THR A 111 20.86 -5.87 -1.44
CA THR A 111 19.69 -5.56 -2.26
C THR A 111 19.81 -4.24 -3.03
N VAL A 112 20.69 -3.32 -2.64
CA VAL A 112 20.79 -1.98 -3.26
C VAL A 112 21.08 -2.06 -4.76
N TYR A 113 22.16 -2.76 -5.13
CA TYR A 113 22.53 -2.90 -6.55
C TYR A 113 21.53 -3.75 -7.34
N LYS A 114 21.00 -4.81 -6.72
CA LYS A 114 19.91 -5.59 -7.35
C LYS A 114 18.67 -4.75 -7.62
N ASN A 115 18.33 -3.86 -6.68
CA ASN A 115 17.23 -2.90 -6.88
C ASN A 115 17.53 -1.95 -8.05
N TYR A 116 18.75 -1.42 -8.19
CA TYR A 116 19.11 -0.59 -9.34
C TYR A 116 18.94 -1.34 -10.67
N GLU A 117 19.42 -2.59 -10.74
CA GLU A 117 19.31 -3.42 -11.95
C GLU A 117 17.85 -3.73 -12.32
N VAL A 118 16.98 -3.96 -11.33
CA VAL A 118 15.55 -4.21 -11.57
C VAL A 118 14.81 -2.92 -11.90
N SER A 119 15.10 -1.81 -11.20
CA SER A 119 14.47 -0.51 -11.46
C SER A 119 14.75 0.00 -12.87
N LEU A 120 15.96 -0.24 -13.42
CA LEU A 120 16.27 0.10 -14.81
C LEU A 120 15.44 -0.68 -15.84
N LYS A 121 14.85 -1.82 -15.46
CA LYS A 121 13.91 -2.57 -16.30
C LYS A 121 12.46 -2.07 -16.16
N ALA A 122 12.19 -1.27 -15.13
CA ALA A 122 10.86 -0.77 -14.80
C ALA A 122 10.64 0.71 -15.15
N LEU A 123 11.73 1.47 -15.38
CA LEU A 123 11.72 2.91 -15.62
C LEU A 123 12.21 3.26 -17.01
N ASP A 124 11.50 4.17 -17.68
CA ASP A 124 11.89 4.73 -18.99
C ASP A 124 11.23 6.10 -19.14
N GLU A 125 11.97 7.10 -19.59
CA GLU A 125 11.43 8.45 -19.80
C GLU A 125 10.25 8.48 -20.78
N ARG A 126 10.19 7.54 -21.72
CA ARG A 126 9.11 7.44 -22.71
C ARG A 126 7.75 7.12 -22.09
N ILE A 127 7.71 6.54 -20.88
CA ILE A 127 6.47 6.17 -20.20
C ILE A 127 6.03 7.19 -19.14
N VAL A 128 6.77 8.29 -18.93
CA VAL A 128 6.40 9.31 -17.94
C VAL A 128 4.97 9.82 -18.11
N PRO A 129 4.50 10.17 -19.33
CA PRO A 129 3.10 10.58 -19.50
C PRO A 129 2.09 9.49 -19.14
N ASP A 130 2.44 8.23 -19.38
CA ASP A 130 1.57 7.09 -19.03
C ASP A 130 1.54 6.84 -17.51
N LEU A 131 2.66 7.08 -16.80
CA LEU A 131 2.70 7.03 -15.34
C LEU A 131 1.82 8.11 -14.71
N GLN A 132 1.82 9.31 -15.27
CA GLN A 132 0.95 10.39 -14.83
C GLN A 132 -0.53 10.09 -15.09
N GLU A 133 -0.85 9.52 -16.27
CA GLU A 133 -2.20 9.06 -16.58
C GLU A 133 -2.65 7.92 -15.65
N GLU A 134 -1.79 6.92 -15.39
CA GLU A 134 -2.07 5.84 -14.44
C GLU A 134 -2.39 6.40 -13.05
N SER A 135 -1.58 7.34 -12.56
CA SER A 135 -1.80 7.99 -11.25
C SER A 135 -3.14 8.73 -11.20
N ALA A 136 -3.50 9.45 -12.25
CA ALA A 136 -4.78 10.15 -12.33
C ALA A 136 -5.96 9.17 -12.25
N ILE A 137 -5.90 8.05 -13.00
CA ILE A 137 -6.96 7.02 -12.97
C ILE A 137 -7.07 6.36 -11.59
N VAL A 138 -5.94 6.08 -10.95
CA VAL A 138 -5.93 5.52 -9.59
C VAL A 138 -6.55 6.48 -8.58
N ASN A 139 -6.30 7.78 -8.74
CA ASN A 139 -6.89 8.81 -7.88
C ASN A 139 -8.39 8.93 -8.05
N GLU A 140 -8.88 8.94 -9.30
CA GLU A 140 -10.32 8.92 -9.58
C GLU A 140 -10.99 7.72 -8.88
N TYR A 141 -10.38 6.54 -8.95
CA TYR A 141 -10.88 5.35 -8.26
C TYR A 141 -10.84 5.50 -6.73
N ALA A 142 -9.72 5.98 -6.17
CA ALA A 142 -9.58 6.16 -4.73
C ALA A 142 -10.59 7.19 -4.18
N GLN A 143 -10.80 8.28 -4.90
CA GLN A 143 -11.81 9.28 -4.56
C GLN A 143 -13.22 8.67 -4.60
N PHE A 144 -13.58 8.00 -5.71
CA PHE A 144 -14.86 7.32 -5.85
C PHE A 144 -15.13 6.35 -4.69
N MET A 145 -14.16 5.49 -4.36
CA MET A 145 -14.29 4.52 -3.28
C MET A 145 -14.36 5.13 -1.89
N SER A 146 -13.78 6.32 -1.66
CA SER A 146 -13.86 7.03 -0.38
C SER A 146 -15.23 7.66 -0.13
N GLU A 147 -15.93 8.00 -1.20
CA GLU A 147 -17.29 8.56 -1.18
C GLU A 147 -18.37 7.47 -1.32
N PHE A 148 -17.95 6.23 -1.58
CA PHE A 148 -18.83 5.10 -1.82
C PHE A 148 -19.64 4.75 -0.59
N THR A 149 -20.95 4.89 -0.67
CA THR A 149 -21.88 4.56 0.40
C THR A 149 -22.93 3.56 -0.08
N VAL A 150 -23.40 2.74 0.85
CA VAL A 150 -24.45 1.75 0.63
C VAL A 150 -25.66 2.11 1.48
N ASP A 151 -26.84 2.13 0.87
CA ASP A 151 -28.11 2.23 1.60
C ASP A 151 -28.46 0.86 2.16
N PHE A 152 -28.37 0.70 3.47
CA PHE A 152 -28.69 -0.54 4.14
C PHE A 152 -29.66 -0.29 5.30
N ARG A 153 -30.84 -0.92 5.24
CA ARG A 153 -31.93 -0.78 6.25
C ARG A 153 -32.31 0.67 6.55
N GLY A 154 -32.24 1.54 5.54
CA GLY A 154 -32.62 2.95 5.66
C GLY A 154 -31.52 3.89 6.14
N GLU A 155 -30.32 3.39 6.35
CA GLU A 155 -29.15 4.17 6.68
C GLU A 155 -28.11 4.13 5.58
N LYS A 156 -27.48 5.30 5.28
CA LYS A 156 -26.30 5.36 4.40
C LYS A 156 -25.04 5.12 5.20
N MET A 157 -24.25 4.16 4.75
CA MET A 157 -23.00 3.83 5.43
C MET A 157 -21.86 3.52 4.45
N PRO A 158 -20.59 3.78 4.84
CA PRO A 158 -19.44 3.35 4.07
C PRO A 158 -19.34 1.82 3.99
N LEU A 159 -18.70 1.30 2.94
CA LEU A 159 -18.48 -0.13 2.77
C LEU A 159 -17.77 -0.77 3.99
N THR A 160 -16.85 -0.06 4.62
CA THR A 160 -16.11 -0.54 5.81
C THR A 160 -17.04 -0.86 6.98
N ILE A 161 -18.11 -0.09 7.15
CA ILE A 161 -19.15 -0.35 8.18
C ILE A 161 -20.12 -1.44 7.72
N LEU A 162 -20.50 -1.48 6.44
CA LEU A 162 -21.37 -2.54 5.90
C LEU A 162 -20.77 -3.93 6.10
N ARG A 163 -19.45 -4.08 6.05
CA ARG A 163 -18.76 -5.36 6.28
C ARG A 163 -19.13 -6.03 7.58
N ARG A 164 -19.41 -5.26 8.63
CA ARG A 164 -19.91 -5.78 9.91
C ARG A 164 -21.19 -6.62 9.75
N TYR A 165 -22.12 -6.16 8.90
CA TYR A 165 -23.35 -6.88 8.60
C TYR A 165 -23.15 -8.05 7.64
N MET A 166 -22.09 -8.00 6.83
CA MET A 166 -21.69 -9.12 5.96
C MET A 166 -21.09 -10.29 6.74
N GLU A 167 -20.72 -10.08 8.00
CA GLU A 167 -20.18 -11.09 8.95
C GLU A 167 -21.15 -11.38 10.11
N ASP A 168 -22.39 -10.85 10.06
CA ASP A 168 -23.41 -11.06 11.08
C ASP A 168 -23.75 -12.54 11.30
N GLY A 169 -24.08 -12.94 12.51
CA GLY A 169 -24.54 -14.29 12.83
C GLY A 169 -25.83 -14.69 12.10
N ASP A 170 -26.74 -13.72 11.87
CA ASP A 170 -27.97 -13.95 11.12
C ASP A 170 -27.73 -14.02 9.61
N ARG A 171 -28.07 -15.16 9.00
CA ARG A 171 -27.82 -15.43 7.58
C ARG A 171 -28.60 -14.48 6.65
N GLU A 172 -29.83 -14.09 7.01
CA GLU A 172 -30.61 -13.17 6.18
C GLU A 172 -30.02 -11.76 6.22
N THR A 173 -29.52 -11.31 7.37
CA THR A 173 -28.77 -10.04 7.50
C THR A 173 -27.54 -10.04 6.61
N ARG A 174 -26.74 -11.11 6.59
CA ARG A 174 -25.59 -11.22 5.67
C ARG A 174 -26.02 -11.14 4.22
N LYS A 175 -27.07 -11.87 3.84
CA LYS A 175 -27.59 -11.86 2.48
C LYS A 175 -28.06 -10.46 2.07
N GLU A 176 -28.85 -9.79 2.92
CA GLU A 176 -29.31 -8.42 2.66
C GLU A 176 -28.13 -7.45 2.46
N ALA A 177 -27.08 -7.56 3.29
CA ALA A 177 -25.91 -6.72 3.15
C ALA A 177 -25.14 -6.97 1.84
N PHE A 178 -24.98 -8.24 1.46
CA PHE A 178 -24.38 -8.61 0.16
C PHE A 178 -25.22 -8.16 -1.03
N ASP A 179 -26.55 -8.29 -0.95
CA ASP A 179 -27.46 -7.84 -1.99
C ASP A 179 -27.43 -6.31 -2.14
N ALA A 180 -27.39 -5.57 -1.01
CA ALA A 180 -27.24 -4.12 -1.02
C ALA A 180 -25.91 -3.67 -1.65
N LEU A 181 -24.81 -4.32 -1.31
CA LEU A 181 -23.51 -4.06 -1.91
C LEU A 181 -23.52 -4.36 -3.40
N GLY A 182 -24.06 -5.54 -3.80
CA GLY A 182 -24.14 -5.96 -5.19
C GLY A 182 -24.90 -4.96 -6.05
N LYS A 183 -26.02 -4.44 -5.54
CA LYS A 183 -26.82 -3.41 -6.20
C LYS A 183 -26.02 -2.14 -6.48
N VAL A 184 -25.28 -1.64 -5.48
CA VAL A 184 -24.50 -0.40 -5.67
C VAL A 184 -23.33 -0.63 -6.64
N PHE A 185 -22.69 -1.80 -6.63
CA PHE A 185 -21.68 -2.15 -7.65
C PHE A 185 -22.28 -2.23 -9.06
N GLU A 186 -23.47 -2.81 -9.21
CA GLU A 186 -24.18 -2.89 -10.50
C GLU A 186 -24.54 -1.48 -11.02
N GLU A 187 -25.10 -0.63 -10.17
CA GLU A 187 -25.45 0.76 -10.48
C GLU A 187 -24.23 1.62 -10.90
N ASN A 188 -23.03 1.26 -10.45
CA ASN A 188 -21.78 1.97 -10.75
C ASN A 188 -20.83 1.17 -11.67
N SER A 189 -21.32 0.11 -12.31
CA SER A 189 -20.50 -0.78 -13.14
C SER A 189 -19.80 -0.05 -14.28
N GLU A 190 -20.44 0.91 -14.94
CA GLU A 190 -19.82 1.68 -16.03
C GLU A 190 -18.58 2.46 -15.55
N ILE A 191 -18.60 3.02 -14.34
CA ILE A 191 -17.48 3.74 -13.74
C ILE A 191 -16.37 2.76 -13.38
N LEU A 192 -16.71 1.67 -12.71
CA LEU A 192 -15.76 0.67 -12.24
C LEU A 192 -15.08 -0.07 -13.40
N ASP A 193 -15.87 -0.56 -14.35
CA ASP A 193 -15.36 -1.27 -15.52
C ASP A 193 -14.56 -0.34 -16.43
N GLY A 194 -15.02 0.91 -16.62
CA GLY A 194 -14.32 1.93 -17.39
C GLY A 194 -12.97 2.29 -16.77
N THR A 195 -12.90 2.41 -15.45
CA THR A 195 -11.65 2.65 -14.71
C THR A 195 -10.68 1.48 -14.85
N PHE A 196 -11.16 0.25 -14.69
CA PHE A 196 -10.37 -0.96 -14.87
C PHE A 196 -9.81 -1.08 -16.29
N ASP A 197 -10.65 -0.87 -17.31
CA ASP A 197 -10.25 -0.93 -18.73
C ASP A 197 -9.19 0.14 -19.06
N ARG A 198 -9.35 1.37 -18.57
CA ARG A 198 -8.34 2.43 -18.71
C ARG A 198 -7.00 2.03 -18.07
N LEU A 199 -7.00 1.46 -16.86
CA LEU A 199 -5.78 0.97 -16.19
C LEU A 199 -5.10 -0.14 -16.98
N VAL A 200 -5.87 -1.11 -17.50
CA VAL A 200 -5.31 -2.18 -18.35
C VAL A 200 -4.65 -1.59 -19.60
N LYS A 201 -5.33 -0.66 -20.27
CA LYS A 201 -4.82 -0.03 -21.50
C LYS A 201 -3.57 0.81 -21.29
N VAL A 202 -3.52 1.65 -20.26
CA VAL A 202 -2.33 2.46 -19.97
C VAL A 202 -1.14 1.58 -19.60
N ARG A 203 -1.35 0.54 -18.80
CA ARG A 203 -0.29 -0.41 -18.40
C ARG A 203 0.24 -1.22 -19.58
N ASP A 204 -0.62 -1.72 -20.45
CA ASP A 204 -0.21 -2.43 -21.67
C ASP A 204 0.57 -1.50 -22.60
N ARG A 205 0.14 -0.25 -22.75
CA ARG A 205 0.83 0.77 -23.53
C ARG A 205 2.24 1.07 -23.00
N MET A 206 2.42 1.20 -21.67
CA MET A 206 3.72 1.33 -21.03
C MET A 206 4.63 0.15 -21.37
N ALA A 207 4.13 -1.07 -21.18
CA ALA A 207 4.90 -2.28 -21.46
C ALA A 207 5.39 -2.32 -22.91
N LYS A 208 4.51 -2.02 -23.87
CA LYS A 208 4.87 -1.98 -25.30
C LYS A 208 5.88 -0.88 -25.64
N LYS A 209 5.75 0.32 -25.06
CA LYS A 209 6.75 1.39 -25.21
C LYS A 209 8.14 0.96 -24.74
N MET A 210 8.21 0.15 -23.69
CA MET A 210 9.45 -0.39 -23.15
C MET A 210 9.95 -1.66 -23.86
N GLY A 211 9.20 -2.18 -24.84
CA GLY A 211 9.59 -3.36 -25.64
C GLY A 211 9.16 -4.70 -25.03
N TYR A 212 8.31 -4.69 -24.01
CA TYR A 212 7.73 -5.90 -23.45
C TYR A 212 6.53 -6.39 -24.27
N LYS A 213 6.30 -7.70 -24.24
CA LYS A 213 5.15 -8.32 -24.91
C LYS A 213 3.81 -7.86 -24.29
N ASP A 214 3.75 -7.78 -22.97
CA ASP A 214 2.60 -7.40 -22.18
C ASP A 214 3.05 -6.80 -20.82
N PHE A 215 2.09 -6.33 -20.02
CA PHE A 215 2.40 -5.71 -18.75
C PHE A 215 2.89 -6.70 -17.67
N VAL A 216 2.73 -8.02 -17.86
CA VAL A 216 3.04 -8.99 -16.80
C VAL A 216 4.51 -8.92 -16.39
N GLU A 217 5.43 -8.91 -17.35
CA GLU A 217 6.86 -8.83 -17.07
C GLU A 217 7.25 -7.47 -16.46
N LEU A 218 6.78 -6.38 -17.06
CA LEU A 218 7.00 -5.03 -16.51
C LEU A 218 6.44 -4.91 -15.09
N GLY A 219 5.26 -5.48 -14.84
CA GLY A 219 4.62 -5.52 -13.51
C GLY A 219 5.48 -6.23 -12.46
N TYR A 220 6.16 -7.31 -12.82
CA TYR A 220 7.11 -7.99 -11.92
C TYR A 220 8.28 -7.09 -11.53
N TYR A 221 8.86 -6.35 -12.49
CA TYR A 221 9.94 -5.39 -12.20
C TYR A 221 9.44 -4.20 -11.38
N ARG A 222 8.27 -3.64 -11.70
CA ARG A 222 7.66 -2.54 -10.93
C ARG A 222 7.32 -2.92 -9.48
N MET A 223 7.04 -4.20 -9.21
CA MET A 223 6.85 -4.72 -7.85
C MET A 223 8.16 -5.02 -7.11
N GLY A 224 9.34 -4.70 -7.69
CA GLY A 224 10.63 -4.90 -7.04
C GLY A 224 10.96 -6.38 -6.78
N ARG A 225 10.48 -7.31 -7.59
CA ARG A 225 10.71 -8.75 -7.40
C ARG A 225 12.15 -9.12 -7.80
N LEU A 226 13.02 -9.28 -6.80
CA LEU A 226 14.44 -9.52 -6.97
C LEU A 226 14.82 -11.01 -7.02
N CYS A 227 14.08 -11.86 -6.30
CA CYS A 227 14.48 -13.23 -5.99
C CYS A 227 13.65 -14.30 -6.71
N TYR A 228 12.57 -13.91 -7.35
CA TYR A 228 11.68 -14.82 -8.06
C TYR A 228 11.06 -14.16 -9.29
N ASP A 229 10.73 -14.99 -10.25
CA ASP A 229 10.18 -14.65 -11.55
C ASP A 229 8.78 -15.26 -11.75
N ARG A 230 8.22 -15.07 -12.94
CA ARG A 230 6.92 -15.58 -13.34
C ARG A 230 6.84 -17.11 -13.22
N GLU A 231 7.92 -17.84 -13.56
CA GLU A 231 7.92 -19.31 -13.54
C GLU A 231 7.84 -19.84 -12.11
N LYS A 232 8.59 -19.23 -11.17
CA LYS A 232 8.51 -19.59 -9.75
C LYS A 232 7.13 -19.29 -9.16
N VAL A 233 6.52 -18.16 -9.52
CA VAL A 233 5.15 -17.83 -9.10
C VAL A 233 4.14 -18.79 -9.71
N GLU A 234 4.31 -19.20 -10.97
CA GLU A 234 3.44 -20.20 -11.59
C GLU A 234 3.53 -21.54 -10.86
N LYS A 235 4.74 -21.98 -10.55
CA LYS A 235 4.94 -23.21 -9.75
C LYS A 235 4.27 -23.10 -8.37
N PHE A 236 4.40 -21.97 -7.71
CA PHE A 236 3.71 -21.72 -6.44
C PHE A 236 2.18 -21.84 -6.60
N ARG A 237 1.58 -21.19 -7.61
CA ARG A 237 0.14 -21.30 -7.90
C ARG A 237 -0.31 -22.73 -8.16
N GLN A 238 0.47 -23.51 -8.91
CA GLN A 238 0.19 -24.92 -9.16
C GLN A 238 0.24 -25.75 -7.88
N ASN A 239 1.18 -25.49 -6.97
CA ASN A 239 1.24 -26.13 -5.67
C ASN A 239 0.01 -25.76 -4.82
N VAL A 240 -0.39 -24.49 -4.80
CA VAL A 240 -1.62 -24.05 -4.10
C VAL A 240 -2.85 -24.78 -4.66
N LEU A 241 -3.00 -24.81 -5.99
CA LEU A 241 -4.13 -25.49 -6.65
C LEU A 241 -4.18 -26.96 -6.30
N LYS A 242 -3.03 -27.64 -6.30
CA LYS A 242 -2.92 -29.07 -6.05
C LYS A 242 -3.07 -29.43 -4.56
N ASP A 243 -2.40 -28.70 -3.68
CA ASP A 243 -2.21 -29.14 -2.29
C ASP A 243 -3.09 -28.38 -1.31
N ILE A 244 -3.35 -27.07 -1.54
CA ILE A 244 -4.10 -26.21 -0.60
C ILE A 244 -5.58 -26.18 -0.94
N VAL A 245 -5.96 -25.97 -2.20
CA VAL A 245 -7.37 -25.85 -2.62
C VAL A 245 -8.22 -27.04 -2.19
N PRO A 246 -7.77 -28.32 -2.33
CA PRO A 246 -8.55 -29.47 -1.87
C PRO A 246 -8.74 -29.50 -0.35
N VAL A 247 -7.74 -29.01 0.42
CA VAL A 247 -7.86 -28.91 1.88
C VAL A 247 -8.88 -27.87 2.26
N VAL A 248 -8.79 -26.67 1.68
CA VAL A 248 -9.76 -25.57 1.91
C VAL A 248 -11.17 -26.00 1.53
N SER A 249 -11.34 -26.72 0.42
CA SER A 249 -12.64 -27.24 0.00
C SER A 249 -13.25 -28.21 1.03
N ARG A 250 -12.44 -29.11 1.61
CA ARG A 250 -12.89 -30.00 2.69
C ARG A 250 -13.27 -29.23 3.97
N ILE A 251 -12.47 -28.23 4.34
CA ILE A 251 -12.76 -27.38 5.50
C ILE A 251 -14.08 -26.64 5.29
N ARG A 252 -14.31 -26.05 4.11
CA ARG A 252 -15.56 -25.35 3.77
C ARG A 252 -16.77 -26.28 3.80
N THR A 253 -16.64 -27.49 3.27
CA THR A 253 -17.71 -28.51 3.33
C THR A 253 -18.03 -28.91 4.76
N ALA A 254 -17.01 -29.15 5.60
CA ALA A 254 -17.21 -29.47 7.00
C ALA A 254 -17.88 -28.31 7.77
N ARG A 255 -17.45 -27.07 7.50
CA ARG A 255 -18.03 -25.86 8.06
C ARG A 255 -19.50 -25.69 7.67
N ALA A 256 -19.84 -25.80 6.38
CA ALA A 256 -21.22 -25.75 5.90
C ALA A 256 -22.10 -26.76 6.65
N LYS A 257 -21.61 -28.00 6.83
CA LYS A 257 -22.32 -29.02 7.57
C LYS A 257 -22.51 -28.67 9.06
N SER A 258 -21.46 -28.13 9.72
CA SER A 258 -21.56 -27.73 11.14
C SER A 258 -22.52 -26.54 11.34
N MET A 259 -22.66 -25.68 10.34
CA MET A 259 -23.59 -24.55 10.33
C MET A 259 -25.01 -24.92 9.87
N GLY A 260 -25.25 -26.17 9.45
CA GLY A 260 -26.55 -26.60 8.90
C GLY A 260 -26.90 -25.96 7.55
N ILE A 261 -25.90 -25.58 6.76
CA ILE A 261 -26.06 -24.94 5.45
C ILE A 261 -25.80 -25.97 4.35
N ASP A 262 -26.84 -26.37 3.62
CA ASP A 262 -26.71 -27.34 2.52
C ASP A 262 -26.14 -26.71 1.24
N ASP A 263 -26.50 -25.44 0.96
CA ASP A 263 -26.06 -24.68 -0.22
C ASP A 263 -25.40 -23.38 0.23
N MET A 264 -24.08 -23.46 0.47
CA MET A 264 -23.26 -22.34 0.90
C MET A 264 -23.11 -21.31 -0.24
N LYS A 265 -23.47 -20.08 0.03
CA LYS A 265 -23.38 -18.94 -0.88
C LYS A 265 -22.18 -18.04 -0.53
N LEU A 266 -21.90 -17.06 -1.39
CA LEU A 266 -20.79 -16.11 -1.19
C LEU A 266 -20.87 -15.41 0.16
N TYR A 267 -22.07 -15.01 0.58
CA TYR A 267 -22.31 -14.36 1.88
C TYR A 267 -22.15 -15.27 3.10
N ASP A 268 -21.96 -16.58 2.92
CA ASP A 268 -21.66 -17.52 4.01
C ASP A 268 -20.15 -17.76 4.19
N TYR A 269 -19.32 -17.27 3.27
CA TYR A 269 -17.87 -17.55 3.30
C TYR A 269 -17.11 -16.74 4.37
N GLY A 270 -17.64 -15.61 4.79
CA GLY A 270 -17.07 -14.73 5.80
C GLY A 270 -17.14 -15.28 7.21
N VAL A 271 -18.11 -16.16 7.51
CA VAL A 271 -18.38 -16.66 8.87
C VAL A 271 -17.98 -18.12 9.06
N CYS A 272 -17.54 -18.47 10.26
CA CYS A 272 -17.06 -19.78 10.62
C CYS A 272 -18.02 -20.57 11.54
N PHE A 273 -18.90 -19.89 12.27
CA PHE A 273 -19.79 -20.46 13.27
C PHE A 273 -21.26 -20.12 12.99
N ALA A 274 -22.18 -21.03 13.40
CA ALA A 274 -23.61 -20.88 13.12
C ALA A 274 -24.24 -19.69 13.87
N ASP A 275 -23.70 -19.32 14.99
CA ASP A 275 -24.13 -18.22 15.87
C ASP A 275 -23.30 -16.94 15.68
N GLY A 276 -22.49 -16.87 14.62
CA GLY A 276 -21.60 -15.74 14.30
C GLY A 276 -20.18 -15.96 14.75
N ASP A 277 -19.27 -15.24 14.13
CA ASP A 277 -17.86 -15.28 14.46
C ASP A 277 -17.56 -14.49 15.74
N PRO A 278 -16.47 -14.81 16.46
CA PRO A 278 -16.05 -14.04 17.62
C PRO A 278 -15.85 -12.55 17.25
N THR A 279 -16.38 -11.68 18.07
CA THR A 279 -16.17 -10.24 17.96
C THR A 279 -15.33 -9.76 19.14
N PRO A 280 -14.53 -8.69 18.97
CA PRO A 280 -13.81 -8.09 20.09
C PRO A 280 -14.77 -7.71 21.19
N ILE A 281 -14.49 -8.13 22.44
CA ILE A 281 -15.25 -7.69 23.64
C ILE A 281 -14.77 -6.34 24.15
N LEU A 282 -13.67 -5.82 23.60
CA LEU A 282 -13.03 -4.57 23.95
C LEU A 282 -13.32 -3.53 22.86
N ASN A 283 -13.45 -2.28 23.24
CA ASN A 283 -13.42 -1.18 22.28
C ASN A 283 -12.00 -0.91 21.79
N ALA A 284 -11.83 -0.04 20.79
CA ALA A 284 -10.53 0.22 20.18
C ALA A 284 -9.46 0.67 21.20
N GLU A 285 -9.79 1.57 22.11
CA GLU A 285 -8.87 2.06 23.14
C GLU A 285 -8.40 0.92 24.06
N GLN A 286 -9.32 0.09 24.52
CA GLN A 286 -9.01 -1.07 25.36
C GLN A 286 -8.20 -2.12 24.59
N MET A 287 -8.44 -2.28 23.28
CA MET A 287 -7.63 -3.16 22.41
C MET A 287 -6.18 -2.66 22.31
N PHE A 288 -5.98 -1.35 22.18
CA PHE A 288 -4.62 -0.77 22.19
C PHE A 288 -3.92 -0.99 23.53
N GLU A 289 -4.61 -0.84 24.67
CA GLU A 289 -4.03 -1.14 25.98
C GLU A 289 -3.61 -2.61 26.09
N LYS A 290 -4.44 -3.54 25.62
CA LYS A 290 -4.10 -4.97 25.62
C LYS A 290 -2.99 -5.30 24.62
N GLY A 291 -2.99 -4.71 23.45
CA GLY A 291 -1.88 -4.80 22.48
C GLY A 291 -0.56 -4.33 23.09
N ARG A 292 -0.57 -3.18 23.79
CA ARG A 292 0.58 -2.66 24.51
C ARG A 292 1.12 -3.67 25.53
N GLU A 293 0.26 -4.25 26.38
CA GLU A 293 0.64 -5.30 27.33
C GLU A 293 1.31 -6.48 26.61
N MET A 294 0.70 -6.97 25.52
CA MET A 294 1.25 -8.10 24.74
C MET A 294 2.63 -7.79 24.15
N TYR A 295 2.83 -6.60 23.58
CA TYR A 295 4.12 -6.19 23.02
C TYR A 295 5.20 -6.04 24.11
N HIS A 296 4.84 -5.59 25.30
CA HIS A 296 5.76 -5.56 26.46
C HIS A 296 6.13 -6.96 26.95
N GLU A 297 5.20 -7.92 26.90
CA GLU A 297 5.48 -9.33 27.26
C GLU A 297 6.40 -10.02 26.24
N MET A 298 6.36 -9.61 24.96
CA MET A 298 7.20 -10.17 23.91
C MET A 298 8.69 -9.81 24.08
N SER A 299 9.00 -8.54 24.22
CA SER A 299 10.35 -8.06 24.49
C SER A 299 10.32 -6.58 24.93
N LYS A 300 11.43 -6.12 25.52
CA LYS A 300 11.62 -4.72 25.88
C LYS A 300 11.55 -3.82 24.63
N GLU A 301 12.15 -4.25 23.52
CA GLU A 301 12.25 -3.48 22.29
C GLU A 301 10.87 -3.29 21.63
N THR A 302 10.05 -4.35 21.60
CA THR A 302 8.68 -4.25 21.06
C THR A 302 7.78 -3.41 21.96
N GLY A 303 7.93 -3.50 23.28
CA GLY A 303 7.24 -2.64 24.24
C GLY A 303 7.59 -1.16 24.07
N GLU A 304 8.89 -0.83 23.98
CA GLU A 304 9.35 0.56 23.73
C GLU A 304 8.86 1.09 22.39
N PHE A 305 8.78 0.23 21.36
CA PHE A 305 8.31 0.61 20.04
C PHE A 305 6.81 0.94 20.03
N ILE A 306 5.95 0.07 20.61
CA ILE A 306 4.51 0.34 20.66
C ILE A 306 4.20 1.54 21.54
N ASP A 307 4.93 1.75 22.65
CA ASP A 307 4.80 2.94 23.48
C ASP A 307 5.06 4.21 22.66
N MET A 308 6.13 4.26 21.91
CA MET A 308 6.47 5.38 21.04
C MET A 308 5.37 5.63 19.99
N MET A 309 4.81 4.59 19.40
CA MET A 309 3.72 4.71 18.44
C MET A 309 2.46 5.32 19.07
N ILE A 310 2.06 4.84 20.25
CA ILE A 310 0.87 5.32 20.96
C ILE A 310 1.08 6.76 21.45
N GLU A 311 2.23 7.06 22.07
CA GLU A 311 2.55 8.40 22.59
C GLU A 311 2.62 9.47 21.49
N ASN A 312 2.99 9.06 20.28
CA ASN A 312 3.09 9.94 19.13
C ASN A 312 1.79 10.01 18.29
N ASP A 313 0.67 9.44 18.75
CA ASP A 313 -0.59 9.36 18.01
C ASP A 313 -0.37 8.83 16.57
N ALA A 314 0.43 7.75 16.44
CA ALA A 314 0.87 7.20 15.17
C ALA A 314 -0.16 6.23 14.53
N PHE A 315 -1.41 6.33 14.94
CA PHE A 315 -2.51 5.50 14.46
C PHE A 315 -3.74 6.33 14.10
N ASP A 316 -4.35 6.04 12.95
CA ASP A 316 -5.71 6.45 12.63
C ASP A 316 -6.49 5.20 12.24
N VAL A 317 -7.20 4.60 13.20
CA VAL A 317 -7.82 3.28 13.03
C VAL A 317 -9.34 3.31 12.90
N MET A 318 -10.03 4.37 13.31
CA MET A 318 -11.50 4.38 13.30
C MET A 318 -12.04 4.65 11.90
N SER A 319 -12.96 3.81 11.44
CA SER A 319 -13.70 4.03 10.19
C SER A 319 -14.63 5.24 10.31
N ARG A 320 -14.67 6.06 9.24
CA ARG A 320 -15.57 7.22 9.13
C ARG A 320 -15.75 7.63 7.67
N GLU A 321 -16.83 8.37 7.42
CA GLU A 321 -17.08 8.98 6.12
C GLU A 321 -15.95 9.97 5.74
N GLY A 322 -15.53 9.96 4.48
CA GLY A 322 -14.46 10.83 3.98
C GLY A 322 -13.04 10.38 4.37
N LYS A 323 -12.90 9.22 5.02
CA LYS A 323 -11.61 8.57 5.20
C LYS A 323 -11.39 7.54 4.10
N TRP A 324 -10.16 7.42 3.61
CA TRP A 324 -9.82 6.38 2.65
C TRP A 324 -10.08 4.97 3.23
N GLY A 325 -10.76 4.12 2.44
CA GLY A 325 -11.32 2.85 2.92
C GLY A 325 -10.32 1.67 2.99
N GLY A 326 -9.04 1.91 2.71
CA GLY A 326 -7.98 0.91 2.83
C GLY A 326 -7.26 0.94 4.17
N GLY A 327 -6.16 0.18 4.27
CA GLY A 327 -5.22 0.19 5.36
C GLY A 327 -3.79 0.17 4.84
N TYR A 328 -2.86 0.80 5.54
CA TYR A 328 -1.44 0.78 5.20
C TYR A 328 -0.57 1.19 6.39
N CYS A 329 0.68 0.73 6.35
CA CYS A 329 1.78 1.29 7.13
C CYS A 329 2.59 2.25 6.26
N THR A 330 3.08 3.33 6.82
CA THR A 330 4.05 4.22 6.21
C THR A 330 5.05 4.73 7.23
N GLU A 331 6.09 5.40 6.77
CA GLU A 331 7.06 6.05 7.66
C GLU A 331 7.37 7.48 7.18
N PHE A 332 7.64 8.34 8.13
CA PHE A 332 8.19 9.67 7.90
C PHE A 332 9.70 9.61 8.19
N ALA A 333 10.47 9.24 7.16
CA ALA A 333 11.88 8.84 7.27
C ALA A 333 12.74 9.89 7.99
N LYS A 334 12.55 11.19 7.70
CA LYS A 334 13.24 12.31 8.35
C LYS A 334 13.04 12.35 9.88
N TYR A 335 11.88 11.86 10.36
CA TYR A 335 11.50 11.84 11.76
C TYR A 335 11.63 10.44 12.39
N LYS A 336 11.93 9.42 11.59
CA LYS A 336 11.95 8.00 12.01
C LYS A 336 10.65 7.63 12.71
N GLN A 337 9.54 8.14 12.20
CA GLN A 337 8.23 7.99 12.77
C GLN A 337 7.35 7.16 11.84
N PRO A 338 6.97 5.94 12.22
CA PRO A 338 5.96 5.15 11.50
C PRO A 338 4.56 5.66 11.76
N PHE A 339 3.63 5.31 10.87
CA PHE A 339 2.22 5.60 10.99
C PHE A 339 1.38 4.49 10.38
N ILE A 340 0.26 4.15 11.02
CA ILE A 340 -0.70 3.14 10.57
C ILE A 340 -2.07 3.78 10.35
N LEU A 341 -2.62 3.57 9.15
CA LEU A 341 -4.01 3.86 8.84
C LEU A 341 -4.77 2.54 8.70
N ALA A 342 -5.89 2.41 9.41
CA ALA A 342 -6.79 1.26 9.33
C ALA A 342 -8.25 1.71 9.39
N ASN A 343 -9.20 0.78 9.32
CA ASN A 343 -10.63 1.07 9.37
C ASN A 343 -11.34 0.04 10.27
N PHE A 344 -11.20 0.20 11.57
CA PHE A 344 -11.86 -0.63 12.58
C PHE A 344 -13.38 -0.54 12.44
N ASN A 345 -14.04 -1.67 12.49
CA ASN A 345 -15.48 -1.82 12.28
C ASN A 345 -16.17 -2.73 13.31
N GLY A 346 -15.45 -3.24 14.32
CA GLY A 346 -15.96 -4.09 15.39
C GLY A 346 -15.96 -5.58 15.07
N THR A 347 -15.26 -6.01 14.00
CA THR A 347 -15.05 -7.42 13.68
C THR A 347 -13.71 -7.93 14.23
N SER A 348 -13.48 -9.26 14.18
CA SER A 348 -12.20 -9.87 14.56
C SER A 348 -11.03 -9.32 13.76
N GLY A 349 -11.28 -8.80 12.56
CA GLY A 349 -10.28 -8.13 11.72
C GLY A 349 -9.59 -6.94 12.38
N ASP A 350 -10.24 -6.27 13.33
CA ASP A 350 -9.62 -5.17 14.08
C ASP A 350 -8.46 -5.67 14.96
N VAL A 351 -8.59 -6.88 15.53
CA VAL A 351 -7.52 -7.52 16.32
C VAL A 351 -6.38 -7.97 15.39
N ASP A 352 -6.71 -8.50 14.21
CA ASP A 352 -5.71 -8.92 13.22
C ASP A 352 -4.88 -7.72 12.77
N VAL A 353 -5.52 -6.58 12.48
CA VAL A 353 -4.82 -5.33 12.11
C VAL A 353 -3.88 -4.87 13.22
N LEU A 354 -4.32 -4.86 14.49
CA LEU A 354 -3.48 -4.44 15.62
C LEU A 354 -2.20 -5.28 15.76
N THR A 355 -2.25 -6.55 15.38
CA THR A 355 -1.14 -7.49 15.52
C THR A 355 -0.31 -7.66 14.24
N HIS A 356 -0.88 -7.35 13.08
CA HIS A 356 -0.24 -7.52 11.76
C HIS A 356 0.45 -6.25 11.28
N GLU A 357 -0.21 -5.10 11.38
CA GLU A 357 0.29 -3.81 10.88
C GLU A 357 1.34 -3.20 11.81
#